data_781585d6132582394e87078bb56e1a58
#
_entry.id   781585d6132582394e87078bb56e1a58
#
_cell.length_a   1.000
_cell.length_b   1.000
_cell.length_c   1.000
_cell.angle_alpha   90.00
_cell.angle_beta   90.00
_cell.angle_gamma   90.00
#
_symmetry.space_group_name_H-M   'P 1'
#
loop_
_entity.id
_entity.type
_entity.pdbx_description
1 polymer ?
#
loop_
_entity_poly.entity_id
_entity_poly.type
_entity_poly.pdbx_seq_one_letter_code
_entity_poly.pdbx_strand_id
1 'polypeptide(L)'
;TINLIVIHCSATREDKSFTEYDLDICHRRRGFNGTGYHFYIRKNGDIKSTRPIEKVGAHCRSFNKESIGICYEGGLDCMGQPKDTRTCWQKHSLRVLILTLLKEYPDCRICGHRDLSPDLNGNGEIEPEEWIKACPCFNAEKDWDKV
;
A
#
# COMPACT_ATOMS: atom_id res chain seq x y z
N THR A 1 -13.00 -1.94 -14.50
CA THR A 1 -13.31 -3.01 -13.52
C THR A 1 -12.17 -3.16 -12.53
N ILE A 2 -12.47 -3.12 -11.24
CA ILE A 2 -11.47 -3.30 -10.18
C ILE A 2 -11.18 -4.79 -10.02
N ASN A 3 -9.92 -5.17 -10.20
CA ASN A 3 -9.47 -6.55 -10.09
C ASN A 3 -8.21 -6.71 -9.23
N LEU A 4 -7.76 -5.63 -8.60
CA LEU A 4 -6.47 -5.62 -7.89
C LEU A 4 -6.57 -4.72 -6.65
N ILE A 5 -6.05 -5.21 -5.52
CA ILE A 5 -5.83 -4.41 -4.32
C ILE A 5 -4.32 -4.38 -4.09
N VAL A 6 -3.76 -3.17 -4.11
CA VAL A 6 -2.31 -2.96 -3.98
C VAL A 6 -1.99 -2.34 -2.64
N ILE A 7 -1.12 -2.99 -1.87
CA ILE A 7 -0.70 -2.53 -0.56
C ILE A 7 0.62 -1.78 -0.70
N HIS A 8 0.67 -0.60 -0.07
CA HIS A 8 1.84 0.28 -0.02
C HIS A 8 2.20 0.62 1.42
N CYS A 9 3.38 1.18 1.62
CA CYS A 9 3.75 1.86 2.84
C CYS A 9 4.07 3.33 2.53
N SER A 10 3.99 4.18 3.55
CA SER A 10 4.33 5.60 3.37
C SER A 10 5.84 5.83 3.19
N ALA A 11 6.64 4.80 3.43
CA ALA A 11 8.11 4.87 3.42
C ALA A 11 8.61 5.94 4.40
N THR A 12 8.11 5.88 5.61
CA THR A 12 8.47 6.78 6.70
C THR A 12 8.98 5.98 7.90
N ARG A 13 9.79 6.62 8.74
CA ARG A 13 10.45 5.96 9.87
C ARG A 13 9.43 5.55 10.93
N GLU A 14 9.64 4.37 11.51
CA GLU A 14 8.74 3.81 12.53
C GLU A 14 8.68 4.65 13.81
N ASP A 15 9.71 5.46 14.08
CA ASP A 15 9.79 6.34 15.25
C ASP A 15 9.22 7.75 15.01
N LYS A 16 8.64 7.99 13.84
CA LYS A 16 8.03 9.28 13.49
C LYS A 16 6.54 9.11 13.19
N SER A 17 5.78 10.15 13.50
CA SER A 17 4.38 10.22 13.08
C SER A 17 4.29 10.73 11.65
N PHE A 18 3.45 10.07 10.83
CA PHE A 18 3.18 10.50 9.48
C PHE A 18 1.72 10.17 9.16
N THR A 19 0.87 11.16 9.35
CA THR A 19 -0.58 10.98 9.18
C THR A 19 -1.02 11.16 7.74
N GLU A 20 -2.29 10.91 7.47
CA GLU A 20 -2.88 11.17 6.14
C GLU A 20 -2.79 12.65 5.74
N TYR A 21 -2.74 13.56 6.71
CA TYR A 21 -2.55 14.99 6.45
C TYR A 21 -1.15 15.28 5.94
N ASP A 22 -0.14 14.66 6.55
CA ASP A 22 1.25 14.77 6.08
C ASP A 22 1.39 14.18 4.69
N LEU A 23 0.74 13.05 4.45
CA LEU A 23 0.72 12.38 3.15
C LEU A 23 0.08 13.28 2.09
N ASP A 24 -1.04 13.91 2.41
CA ASP A 24 -1.74 14.81 1.50
C ASP A 24 -0.83 15.98 1.09
N ILE A 25 -0.15 16.58 2.07
CA ILE A 25 0.80 17.67 1.80
C ILE A 25 1.91 17.19 0.85
N CYS A 26 2.50 16.02 1.12
CA CYS A 26 3.56 15.46 0.28
C CYS A 26 3.08 15.23 -1.16
N HIS A 27 1.91 14.65 -1.33
CA HIS A 27 1.38 14.36 -2.66
C HIS A 27 1.02 15.63 -3.42
N ARG A 28 0.46 16.64 -2.75
CA ARG A 28 0.16 17.93 -3.38
C ARG A 28 1.42 18.65 -3.83
N ARG A 29 2.50 18.56 -3.07
CA ARG A 29 3.81 19.10 -3.45
C ARG A 29 4.41 18.43 -4.67
N ARG A 30 4.01 17.17 -4.94
CA ARG A 30 4.40 16.43 -6.13
C ARG A 30 3.46 16.67 -7.32
N GLY A 31 2.50 17.58 -7.18
CA GLY A 31 1.57 17.92 -8.25
C GLY A 31 0.25 17.13 -8.25
N PHE A 32 0.01 16.30 -7.23
CA PHE A 32 -1.24 15.57 -7.11
C PHE A 32 -2.35 16.46 -6.53
N ASN A 33 -3.59 16.14 -6.82
CA ASN A 33 -4.76 16.85 -6.28
C ASN A 33 -5.21 16.28 -4.92
N GLY A 34 -4.34 15.61 -4.20
CA GLY A 34 -4.60 14.96 -2.93
C GLY A 34 -3.83 13.66 -2.85
N THR A 35 -4.17 12.78 -1.91
CA THR A 35 -3.48 11.50 -1.79
C THR A 35 -3.78 10.61 -2.99
N GLY A 36 -2.80 9.84 -3.40
CA GLY A 36 -2.95 8.87 -4.48
C GLY A 36 -3.57 7.55 -4.04
N TYR A 37 -3.60 7.28 -2.74
CA TYR A 37 -4.17 6.05 -2.16
C TYR A 37 -5.63 6.25 -1.81
N HIS A 38 -6.41 5.19 -1.88
CA HIS A 38 -7.82 5.23 -1.47
C HIS A 38 -7.98 5.15 0.05
N PHE A 39 -7.08 4.41 0.73
CA PHE A 39 -7.09 4.26 2.18
C PHE A 39 -5.69 4.43 2.77
N TYR A 40 -5.67 4.94 3.99
CA TYR A 40 -4.45 5.08 4.78
C TYR A 40 -4.68 4.50 6.17
N ILE A 41 -3.75 3.67 6.64
CA ILE A 41 -3.85 3.04 7.96
C ILE A 41 -2.76 3.59 8.85
N ARG A 42 -3.16 4.33 9.88
CA ARG A 42 -2.23 4.89 10.88
C ARG A 42 -1.62 3.77 11.73
N LYS A 43 -0.53 4.07 12.42
CA LYS A 43 0.14 3.13 13.32
C LYS A 43 -0.78 2.56 14.40
N ASN A 44 -1.75 3.36 14.87
CA ASN A 44 -2.73 2.92 15.88
C ASN A 44 -3.84 2.04 15.30
N GLY A 45 -3.84 1.79 13.99
CA GLY A 45 -4.84 0.98 13.31
C GLY A 45 -6.01 1.78 12.74
N ASP A 46 -6.07 3.09 12.94
CA ASP A 46 -7.14 3.89 12.35
C ASP A 46 -7.10 3.82 10.83
N ILE A 47 -8.23 3.49 10.22
CA ILE A 47 -8.40 3.43 8.77
C ILE A 47 -9.00 4.75 8.30
N LYS A 48 -8.31 5.44 7.41
CA LYS A 48 -8.76 6.71 6.84
C LYS A 48 -9.06 6.54 5.36
N SER A 49 -10.25 6.99 4.94
CA SER A 49 -10.58 7.08 3.52
C SER A 49 -9.98 8.40 2.99
N THR A 50 -8.99 8.28 2.11
CA THR A 50 -8.21 9.43 1.62
C THR A 50 -8.50 9.78 0.18
N ARG A 51 -9.21 8.91 -0.53
CA ARG A 51 -9.63 9.14 -1.91
C ARG A 51 -10.87 8.28 -2.19
N PRO A 52 -11.92 8.82 -2.81
CA PRO A 52 -13.11 8.00 -3.13
C PRO A 52 -12.73 6.82 -4.02
N ILE A 53 -13.31 5.64 -3.73
CA ILE A 53 -13.04 4.42 -4.52
C ILE A 53 -13.42 4.61 -5.98
N GLU A 54 -14.43 5.41 -6.28
CA GLU A 54 -14.89 5.70 -7.64
C GLU A 54 -13.85 6.45 -8.46
N LYS A 55 -12.91 7.12 -7.81
CA LYS A 55 -11.83 7.83 -8.49
C LYS A 55 -10.64 6.92 -8.71
N VAL A 56 -10.10 6.97 -9.92
CA VAL A 56 -8.85 6.27 -10.24
C VAL A 56 -7.75 6.80 -9.33
N GLY A 57 -7.00 5.90 -8.71
CA GLY A 57 -5.90 6.26 -7.83
C GLY A 57 -4.68 6.80 -8.58
N ALA A 58 -3.68 7.21 -7.82
CA ALA A 58 -2.38 7.63 -8.34
C ALA A 58 -1.31 7.02 -7.43
N HIS A 59 -1.25 5.69 -7.39
CA HIS A 59 -0.40 4.95 -6.45
C HIS A 59 0.46 3.88 -7.12
N CYS A 60 0.09 3.42 -8.30
CA CYS A 60 0.85 2.40 -9.00
C CYS A 60 0.71 2.60 -10.51
N ARG A 61 1.75 3.15 -11.12
CA ARG A 61 1.76 3.46 -12.55
C ARG A 61 1.41 2.22 -13.37
N SER A 62 0.55 2.39 -14.37
CA SER A 62 0.04 1.36 -15.26
C SER A 62 -1.06 0.48 -14.66
N PHE A 63 -1.29 0.53 -13.34
CA PHE A 63 -2.30 -0.30 -12.66
C PHE A 63 -3.39 0.52 -11.98
N ASN A 64 -3.32 1.84 -12.00
CA ASN A 64 -4.24 2.70 -11.26
C ASN A 64 -5.71 2.49 -11.64
N LYS A 65 -6.01 2.27 -12.91
CA LYS A 65 -7.40 2.19 -13.40
C LYS A 65 -8.15 0.95 -12.92
N GLU A 66 -7.43 -0.10 -12.53
CA GLU A 66 -8.02 -1.40 -12.19
C GLU A 66 -7.78 -1.78 -10.73
N SER A 67 -7.24 -0.86 -9.92
CA SER A 67 -6.81 -1.18 -8.57
C SER A 67 -7.33 -0.23 -7.51
N ILE A 68 -7.37 -0.76 -6.27
CA ILE A 68 -7.55 0.02 -5.05
C ILE A 68 -6.20 0.05 -4.34
N GLY A 69 -5.76 1.25 -3.94
CA GLY A 69 -4.51 1.44 -3.21
C GLY A 69 -4.74 1.62 -1.73
N ILE A 70 -4.04 0.83 -0.92
CA ILE A 70 -4.03 0.92 0.54
C ILE A 70 -2.60 1.21 0.98
N CYS A 71 -2.40 2.25 1.79
CA CYS A 71 -1.09 2.61 2.33
C CYS A 71 -1.11 2.51 3.84
N TYR A 72 -0.11 1.87 4.45
CA TYR A 72 0.06 1.90 5.89
C TYR A 72 1.19 2.87 6.28
N GLU A 73 1.03 3.50 7.42
CA GLU A 73 2.03 4.41 7.98
C GLU A 73 3.27 3.62 8.44
N GLY A 74 4.43 3.91 7.85
CA GLY A 74 5.69 3.28 8.20
C GLY A 74 6.46 2.74 7.01
N GLY A 75 7.12 1.61 7.21
CA GLY A 75 7.90 0.92 6.17
C GLY A 75 9.41 1.15 6.28
N LEU A 76 9.87 2.01 7.18
CA LEU A 76 11.30 2.23 7.43
C LEU A 76 11.61 2.08 8.92
N ASP A 77 12.77 1.51 9.23
CA ASP A 77 13.26 1.46 10.60
C ASP A 77 13.80 2.83 11.05
N CYS A 78 14.32 2.91 12.28
CA CYS A 78 14.85 4.16 12.84
C CYS A 78 16.08 4.68 12.10
N MET A 79 16.71 3.85 11.27
CA MET A 79 17.87 4.21 10.45
C MET A 79 17.48 4.51 9.00
N GLY A 80 16.17 4.49 8.68
CA GLY A 80 15.69 4.77 7.34
C GLY A 80 15.77 3.58 6.37
N GLN A 81 16.01 2.37 6.87
CA GLN A 81 16.07 1.17 6.03
C GLN A 81 14.70 0.50 5.92
N PRO A 82 14.39 -0.09 4.76
CA PRO A 82 13.13 -0.82 4.58
C PRO A 82 12.95 -1.91 5.64
N LYS A 83 11.76 -1.94 6.24
CA LYS A 83 11.39 -2.88 7.28
C LYS A 83 9.87 -3.02 7.32
N ASP A 84 9.39 -4.22 7.63
CA ASP A 84 7.99 -4.41 7.97
C ASP A 84 7.72 -3.83 9.36
N THR A 85 7.26 -2.58 9.38
CA THR A 85 7.01 -1.85 10.63
C THR A 85 5.55 -1.91 11.06
N ARG A 86 4.73 -2.74 10.41
CA ARG A 86 3.30 -2.81 10.75
C ARG A 86 3.12 -3.18 12.22
N THR A 87 2.35 -2.36 12.93
CA THR A 87 1.95 -2.68 14.30
C THR A 87 0.89 -3.78 14.28
N CYS A 88 0.62 -4.39 15.43
CA CYS A 88 -0.46 -5.37 15.52
C CYS A 88 -1.82 -4.75 15.17
N TRP A 89 -2.01 -3.47 15.50
CA TRP A 89 -3.20 -2.71 15.15
C TRP A 89 -3.34 -2.54 13.62
N GLN A 90 -2.24 -2.24 12.96
CA GLN A 90 -2.22 -2.10 11.49
C GLN A 90 -2.48 -3.43 10.79
N LYS A 91 -1.88 -4.51 11.28
CA LYS A 91 -2.10 -5.85 10.71
C LYS A 91 -3.57 -6.24 10.79
N HIS A 92 -4.19 -6.00 11.95
CA HIS A 92 -5.62 -6.27 12.14
C HIS A 92 -6.49 -5.42 11.22
N SER A 93 -6.24 -4.12 11.18
CA SER A 93 -7.00 -3.18 10.34
C SER A 93 -6.87 -3.50 8.86
N LEU A 94 -5.66 -3.82 8.41
CA LEU A 94 -5.41 -4.20 7.02
C LEU A 94 -6.23 -5.43 6.63
N ARG A 95 -6.23 -6.44 7.48
CA ARG A 95 -7.03 -7.65 7.25
C ARG A 95 -8.52 -7.35 7.17
N VAL A 96 -9.05 -6.59 8.11
CA VAL A 96 -10.48 -6.22 8.15
C VAL A 96 -10.85 -5.42 6.90
N LEU A 97 -10.04 -4.43 6.54
CA LEU A 97 -10.30 -3.60 5.36
C LEU A 97 -10.32 -4.44 4.08
N ILE A 98 -9.33 -5.29 3.90
CA ILE A 98 -9.26 -6.13 2.69
C ILE A 98 -10.43 -7.11 2.64
N LEU A 99 -10.78 -7.77 3.76
CA LEU A 99 -11.93 -8.67 3.79
C LEU A 99 -13.23 -7.93 3.45
N THR A 100 -13.36 -6.69 3.90
CA THR A 100 -14.52 -5.84 3.58
C THR A 100 -14.56 -5.51 2.08
N LEU A 101 -13.42 -5.13 1.51
CA LEU A 101 -13.33 -4.82 0.09
C LEU A 101 -13.59 -6.05 -0.79
N LEU A 102 -13.16 -7.22 -0.36
CA LEU A 102 -13.39 -8.47 -1.10
C LEU A 102 -14.87 -8.86 -1.18
N LYS A 103 -15.71 -8.34 -0.29
CA LYS A 103 -17.16 -8.55 -0.41
C LYS A 103 -17.74 -7.83 -1.62
N GLU A 104 -17.22 -6.66 -1.97
CA GLU A 104 -17.64 -5.90 -3.15
C GLU A 104 -16.85 -6.26 -4.41
N TYR A 105 -15.60 -6.66 -4.23
CA TYR A 105 -14.69 -6.98 -5.34
C TYR A 105 -14.08 -8.37 -5.13
N PRO A 106 -14.89 -9.44 -5.23
CA PRO A 106 -14.45 -10.78 -4.84
C PRO A 106 -13.36 -11.38 -5.72
N ASP A 107 -13.19 -10.86 -6.92
CA ASP A 107 -12.18 -11.37 -7.86
C ASP A 107 -10.84 -10.66 -7.76
N CYS A 108 -10.68 -9.75 -6.79
CA CYS A 108 -9.43 -9.01 -6.62
C CYS A 108 -8.29 -9.91 -6.19
N ARG A 109 -7.16 -9.75 -6.85
CA ARG A 109 -5.87 -10.23 -6.40
C ARG A 109 -5.32 -9.23 -5.37
N ILE A 110 -4.69 -9.72 -4.30
CA ILE A 110 -4.03 -8.91 -3.30
C ILE A 110 -2.53 -8.98 -3.53
N CYS A 111 -1.86 -7.84 -3.65
CA CYS A 111 -0.42 -7.80 -3.85
C CYS A 111 0.18 -6.54 -3.22
N GLY A 112 1.50 -6.51 -3.14
CA GLY A 112 2.24 -5.31 -2.76
C GLY A 112 2.70 -4.56 -3.99
N HIS A 113 3.08 -3.29 -3.80
CA HIS A 113 3.61 -2.47 -4.89
C HIS A 113 4.80 -3.16 -5.57
N ARG A 114 5.71 -3.75 -4.80
CA ARG A 114 6.91 -4.43 -5.34
C ARG A 114 6.57 -5.61 -6.25
N ASP A 115 5.43 -6.25 -6.02
CA ASP A 115 4.99 -7.41 -6.81
C ASP A 115 4.59 -7.04 -8.23
N LEU A 116 4.37 -5.75 -8.49
CA LEU A 116 4.03 -5.21 -9.80
C LEU A 116 5.25 -4.63 -10.52
N SER A 117 6.44 -4.92 -10.03
CA SER A 117 7.70 -4.60 -10.71
C SER A 117 7.84 -5.45 -11.98
N PRO A 118 8.64 -5.01 -12.98
CA PRO A 118 8.79 -5.77 -14.21
C PRO A 118 9.57 -7.07 -13.99
N ASP A 119 9.16 -8.13 -14.68
CA ASP A 119 9.85 -9.42 -14.71
C ASP A 119 11.02 -9.31 -15.72
N LEU A 120 12.17 -8.88 -15.23
CA LEU A 120 13.33 -8.55 -16.08
C LEU A 120 13.99 -9.78 -16.69
N ASN A 121 13.97 -10.92 -16.01
CA ASN A 121 14.59 -12.16 -16.49
C ASN A 121 13.60 -13.10 -17.19
N GLY A 122 12.33 -12.76 -17.22
CA GLY A 122 11.29 -13.51 -17.94
C GLY A 122 10.93 -14.86 -17.34
N ASN A 123 11.25 -15.10 -16.05
CA ASN A 123 10.96 -16.39 -15.41
C ASN A 123 9.52 -16.53 -14.87
N GLY A 124 8.70 -15.50 -15.00
CA GLY A 124 7.32 -15.51 -14.52
C GLY A 124 7.15 -15.15 -13.06
N GLU A 125 8.23 -14.89 -12.33
CA GLU A 125 8.23 -14.50 -10.92
C GLU A 125 8.94 -13.16 -10.73
N ILE A 126 8.50 -12.39 -9.74
CA ILE A 126 9.15 -11.12 -9.39
C ILE A 126 10.05 -11.35 -8.18
N GLU A 127 11.33 -11.22 -8.39
CA GLU A 127 12.37 -11.46 -7.39
C GLU A 127 12.87 -10.12 -6.82
N PRO A 128 13.51 -10.13 -5.63
CA PRO A 128 13.99 -8.89 -4.99
C PRO A 128 14.87 -8.01 -5.89
N GLU A 129 15.67 -8.61 -6.74
CA GLU A 129 16.54 -7.89 -7.67
C GLU A 129 15.76 -7.10 -8.71
N GLU A 130 14.49 -7.45 -8.93
CA GLU A 130 13.62 -6.81 -9.91
C GLU A 130 12.74 -5.72 -9.30
N TRP A 131 12.71 -5.59 -7.97
CA TRP A 131 11.86 -4.60 -7.31
C TRP A 131 12.30 -3.18 -7.63
N ILE A 132 11.36 -2.37 -8.15
CA ILE A 132 11.59 -0.93 -8.32
C ILE A 132 11.70 -0.27 -6.93
N LYS A 133 10.87 -0.74 -5.96
CA LYS A 133 10.86 -0.28 -4.57
C LYS A 133 10.60 -1.46 -3.66
N ALA A 134 11.07 -1.39 -2.42
CA ALA A 134 10.78 -2.42 -1.42
C ALA A 134 9.33 -2.38 -0.90
N CYS A 135 8.63 -1.26 -1.09
CA CYS A 135 7.23 -1.05 -0.68
C CYS A 135 6.35 -2.25 -1.09
N PRO A 136 5.57 -2.82 -0.21
CA PRO A 136 5.21 -2.37 1.15
C PRO A 136 6.11 -2.90 2.27
N CYS A 137 7.28 -3.43 1.97
CA CYS A 137 8.28 -3.94 2.90
C CYS A 137 7.87 -5.22 3.64
N PHE A 138 6.91 -5.94 3.12
CA PHE A 138 6.54 -7.29 3.54
C PHE A 138 5.92 -8.04 2.36
N ASN A 139 5.79 -9.34 2.48
CA ASN A 139 5.18 -10.16 1.42
C ASN A 139 3.66 -10.06 1.50
N ALA A 140 3.08 -9.09 0.80
CA ALA A 140 1.65 -8.82 0.85
C ALA A 140 0.81 -9.96 0.28
N GLU A 141 1.29 -10.62 -0.76
CA GLU A 141 0.57 -11.73 -1.37
C GLU A 141 0.32 -12.88 -0.40
N LYS A 142 1.28 -13.15 0.49
CA LYS A 142 1.21 -14.24 1.47
C LYS A 142 0.66 -13.79 2.82
N ASP A 143 1.02 -12.57 3.28
CA ASP A 143 0.93 -12.21 4.67
C ASP A 143 -0.06 -11.08 4.97
N TRP A 144 -0.85 -10.64 3.97
CA TRP A 144 -1.80 -9.54 4.18
C TRP A 144 -2.84 -9.84 5.27
N ASP A 145 -3.21 -11.11 5.46
CA ASP A 145 -4.23 -11.54 6.41
C ASP A 145 -3.67 -12.05 7.74
N LYS A 146 -2.35 -12.04 7.89
CA LYS A 146 -1.70 -12.51 9.12
C LYS A 146 -1.57 -11.39 10.14
N VAL A 147 -2.03 -11.67 11.34
CA VAL A 147 -2.00 -10.75 12.49
C VAL A 147 -1.14 -11.29 13.62
#